data_bbebf25981dd023bd3d418ba5803d373
#
_entry.id   bbebf25981dd023bd3d418ba5803d373
#
_cell.length_a   1.000
_cell.length_b   1.000
_cell.length_c   1.000
_cell.angle_alpha   90.00
_cell.angle_beta   90.00
_cell.angle_gamma   90.00
#
_symmetry.space_group_name_H-M   'P 1'
#
loop_
_entity.id
_entity.type
_entity.pdbx_description
1 polymer ?
#
loop_
_entity_poly.entity_id
_entity_poly.type
_entity_poly.pdbx_seq_one_letter_code
_entity_poly.pdbx_strand_id
1 'polypeptide(L)'
;MNRQAVQTLKTYFGYDTFREGQESVVESILEHRDVLAIMPTGAGKSICYQVPALMLSGITIVISPLISLMQDQVKALNEAGIHAAFINSSLSESQISKALYLAAGGRYKIIYVAPERLENYEFLEFARQVEISMVTVDEAHCISQWGQDFRPSYVKIVDFVKNLPGRPIVSAFTATATEEVKNDILCTLNLEDPKVVITGFDRKNLYLSLIHISEPTRQAEI
;
A
#
# COMPACT_ATOMS: atom_id res chain seq x y z
N MET A 1 19.46 -5.40 -11.13
CA MET A 1 18.46 -6.46 -10.88
C MET A 1 18.88 -7.30 -9.67
N ASN A 2 18.17 -7.20 -8.58
CA ASN A 2 18.43 -7.96 -7.36
C ASN A 2 17.99 -9.42 -7.55
N ARG A 3 18.96 -10.35 -7.69
CA ARG A 3 18.68 -11.79 -7.94
C ARG A 3 17.82 -12.43 -6.85
N GLN A 4 18.00 -12.00 -5.60
CA GLN A 4 17.23 -12.52 -4.48
C GLN A 4 15.77 -12.06 -4.53
N ALA A 5 15.51 -10.83 -4.96
CA ALA A 5 14.15 -10.32 -5.14
C ALA A 5 13.39 -11.08 -6.25
N VAL A 6 14.07 -11.40 -7.36
CA VAL A 6 13.49 -12.23 -8.44
C VAL A 6 13.22 -13.65 -7.97
N GLN A 7 14.14 -14.22 -7.18
CA GLN A 7 13.93 -15.56 -6.61
C GLN A 7 12.72 -15.57 -5.64
N THR A 8 12.58 -14.54 -4.80
CA THR A 8 11.43 -14.38 -3.89
C THR A 8 10.13 -14.23 -4.67
N LEU A 9 10.13 -13.40 -5.72
CA LEU A 9 9.00 -13.22 -6.63
C LEU A 9 8.57 -14.56 -7.24
N LYS A 10 9.52 -15.35 -7.76
CA LYS A 10 9.25 -16.65 -8.37
C LYS A 10 8.72 -17.66 -7.35
N THR A 11 9.35 -17.71 -6.18
CA THR A 11 9.02 -18.73 -5.16
C THR A 11 7.63 -18.55 -4.58
N TYR A 12 7.24 -17.32 -4.26
CA TYR A 12 5.99 -17.04 -3.55
C TYR A 12 4.84 -16.60 -4.46
N PHE A 13 5.13 -15.98 -5.59
CA PHE A 13 4.12 -15.39 -6.47
C PHE A 13 4.06 -16.04 -7.87
N GLY A 14 5.02 -16.93 -8.20
CA GLY A 14 5.03 -17.67 -9.45
C GLY A 14 5.40 -16.86 -10.70
N TYR A 15 5.95 -15.65 -10.54
CA TYR A 15 6.38 -14.81 -11.66
C TYR A 15 7.88 -14.88 -11.86
N ASP A 16 8.33 -15.02 -13.12
CA ASP A 16 9.75 -15.10 -13.46
C ASP A 16 10.44 -13.74 -13.53
N THR A 17 9.68 -12.65 -13.77
CA THR A 17 10.19 -11.30 -13.94
C THR A 17 9.24 -10.25 -13.35
N PHE A 18 9.79 -9.14 -12.90
CA PHE A 18 9.00 -7.96 -12.54
C PHE A 18 8.41 -7.30 -13.78
N ARG A 19 7.25 -6.67 -13.64
CA ARG A 19 6.66 -5.81 -14.65
C ARG A 19 7.37 -4.45 -14.65
N GLU A 20 7.11 -3.67 -15.70
CA GLU A 20 7.61 -2.30 -15.83
C GLU A 20 7.31 -1.48 -14.56
N GLY A 21 8.34 -0.80 -14.03
CA GLY A 21 8.28 0.00 -12.81
C GLY A 21 8.38 -0.78 -11.51
N GLN A 22 7.96 -2.05 -11.43
CA GLN A 22 7.99 -2.83 -10.18
C GLN A 22 9.43 -3.04 -9.68
N GLU A 23 10.36 -3.37 -10.57
CA GLU A 23 11.77 -3.61 -10.21
C GLU A 23 12.39 -2.39 -9.53
N SER A 24 12.20 -1.20 -10.10
CA SER A 24 12.73 0.06 -9.55
C SER A 24 12.16 0.37 -8.15
N VAL A 25 10.87 0.07 -7.92
CA VAL A 25 10.24 0.23 -6.60
C VAL A 25 10.84 -0.75 -5.59
N VAL A 26 10.91 -2.03 -5.96
CA VAL A 26 11.46 -3.09 -5.09
C VAL A 26 12.90 -2.81 -4.71
N GLU A 27 13.75 -2.44 -5.68
CA GLU A 27 15.16 -2.11 -5.43
C GLU A 27 15.29 -0.90 -4.50
N SER A 28 14.51 0.17 -4.72
CA SER A 28 14.55 1.35 -3.85
C SER A 28 14.17 1.04 -2.40
N ILE A 29 13.15 0.21 -2.19
CA ILE A 29 12.77 -0.23 -0.84
C ILE A 29 13.90 -1.07 -0.20
N LEU A 30 14.52 -1.97 -0.95
CA LEU A 30 15.63 -2.79 -0.45
C LEU A 30 16.92 -1.98 -0.19
N GLU A 31 17.05 -0.82 -0.82
CA GLU A 31 18.10 0.18 -0.55
C GLU A 31 17.72 1.11 0.62
N HIS A 32 16.65 0.79 1.37
CA HIS A 32 16.13 1.59 2.50
C HIS A 32 15.72 3.02 2.12
N ARG A 33 15.24 3.24 0.90
CA ARG A 33 14.69 4.52 0.44
C ARG A 33 13.17 4.50 0.51
N ASP A 34 12.60 5.65 0.85
CA ASP A 34 11.16 5.85 0.73
C ASP A 34 10.72 5.82 -0.72
N VAL A 35 9.46 5.45 -0.95
CA VAL A 35 8.92 5.31 -2.31
C VAL A 35 7.53 5.93 -2.41
N LEU A 36 7.28 6.64 -3.50
CA LEU A 36 5.94 6.94 -3.99
C LEU A 36 5.76 6.29 -5.37
N ALA A 37 4.86 5.32 -5.46
CA ALA A 37 4.55 4.62 -6.70
C ALA A 37 3.13 4.95 -7.17
N ILE A 38 3.02 5.61 -8.31
CA ILE A 38 1.76 5.90 -9.00
C ILE A 38 1.67 4.91 -10.17
N MET A 39 0.86 3.87 -9.98
CA MET A 39 0.77 2.74 -10.89
C MET A 39 -0.69 2.36 -11.11
N PRO A 40 -1.16 2.15 -12.34
CA PRO A 40 -2.57 1.87 -12.61
C PRO A 40 -3.06 0.59 -11.91
N THR A 41 -4.37 0.47 -11.75
CA THR A 41 -4.99 -0.76 -11.27
C THR A 41 -4.61 -1.95 -12.15
N GLY A 42 -4.24 -3.06 -11.56
CA GLY A 42 -3.76 -4.25 -12.29
C GLY A 42 -2.26 -4.23 -12.65
N ALA A 43 -1.51 -3.15 -12.38
CA ALA A 43 -0.07 -3.12 -12.56
C ALA A 43 0.72 -3.96 -11.55
N GLY A 44 0.05 -4.50 -10.53
CA GLY A 44 0.66 -5.35 -9.50
C GLY A 44 1.36 -4.56 -8.39
N LYS A 45 0.76 -3.44 -7.94
CA LYS A 45 1.26 -2.63 -6.81
C LYS A 45 1.60 -3.47 -5.57
N SER A 46 0.76 -4.46 -5.25
CA SER A 46 0.97 -5.30 -4.06
C SER A 46 2.31 -6.04 -4.07
N ILE A 47 2.74 -6.54 -5.22
CA ILE A 47 4.03 -7.22 -5.38
C ILE A 47 5.21 -6.30 -5.02
N CYS A 48 5.09 -5.00 -5.31
CA CYS A 48 6.14 -4.01 -5.08
C CYS A 48 6.50 -3.84 -3.60
N TYR A 49 5.56 -4.08 -2.67
CA TYR A 49 5.84 -4.04 -1.24
C TYR A 49 5.87 -5.43 -0.59
N GLN A 50 5.15 -6.41 -1.13
CA GLN A 50 5.13 -7.76 -0.57
C GLN A 50 6.47 -8.48 -0.74
N VAL A 51 7.13 -8.33 -1.90
CA VAL A 51 8.45 -8.94 -2.13
C VAL A 51 9.51 -8.35 -1.17
N PRO A 52 9.69 -7.01 -1.05
CA PRO A 52 10.63 -6.46 -0.07
C PRO A 52 10.24 -6.82 1.38
N ALA A 53 8.95 -6.86 1.72
CA ALA A 53 8.52 -7.25 3.06
C ALA A 53 9.02 -8.64 3.48
N LEU A 54 9.17 -9.56 2.54
CA LEU A 54 9.70 -10.91 2.80
C LEU A 54 11.22 -10.93 2.97
N MET A 55 11.91 -9.92 2.46
CA MET A 55 13.38 -9.83 2.44
C MET A 55 13.94 -8.96 3.57
N LEU A 56 13.18 -7.95 4.01
CA LEU A 56 13.53 -7.10 5.13
C LEU A 56 13.44 -7.86 6.46
N SER A 57 14.16 -7.41 7.50
CA SER A 57 13.95 -7.86 8.88
C SER A 57 12.59 -7.38 9.41
N GLY A 58 12.20 -7.76 10.59
CA GLY A 58 11.00 -7.22 11.24
C GLY A 58 9.67 -7.43 10.49
N ILE A 59 8.69 -6.59 10.80
CA ILE A 59 7.31 -6.66 10.30
C ILE A 59 7.07 -5.50 9.32
N THR A 60 6.30 -5.77 8.28
CA THR A 60 5.73 -4.73 7.41
C THR A 60 4.29 -4.46 7.78
N ILE A 61 3.96 -3.20 8.07
CA ILE A 61 2.59 -2.73 8.30
C ILE A 61 2.06 -2.16 6.98
N VAL A 62 0.94 -2.67 6.49
CA VAL A 62 0.25 -2.18 5.29
C VAL A 62 -1.05 -1.50 5.71
N ILE A 63 -1.13 -0.20 5.52
CA ILE A 63 -2.31 0.59 5.84
C ILE A 63 -3.17 0.68 4.59
N SER A 64 -4.40 0.16 4.67
CA SER A 64 -5.33 0.11 3.56
C SER A 64 -6.74 0.50 4.01
N PRO A 65 -7.53 1.22 3.18
CA PRO A 65 -8.85 1.71 3.57
C PRO A 65 -9.97 0.69 3.34
N LEU A 66 -9.69 -0.42 2.64
CA LEU A 66 -10.70 -1.35 2.15
C LEU A 66 -10.60 -2.71 2.86
N ILE A 67 -11.56 -2.98 3.75
CA ILE A 67 -11.60 -4.21 4.56
C ILE A 67 -11.63 -5.47 3.69
N SER A 68 -12.44 -5.50 2.64
CA SER A 68 -12.53 -6.65 1.73
C SER A 68 -11.19 -6.93 1.04
N LEU A 69 -10.53 -5.87 0.57
CA LEU A 69 -9.21 -6.00 -0.07
C LEU A 69 -8.16 -6.55 0.90
N MET A 70 -8.14 -6.08 2.16
CA MET A 70 -7.23 -6.63 3.19
C MET A 70 -7.44 -8.13 3.38
N GLN A 71 -8.71 -8.58 3.47
CA GLN A 71 -9.04 -9.99 3.66
C GLN A 71 -8.58 -10.83 2.48
N ASP A 72 -8.82 -10.37 1.25
CA ASP A 72 -8.39 -11.06 0.03
C ASP A 72 -6.86 -11.14 -0.06
N GLN A 73 -6.15 -10.04 0.24
CA GLN A 73 -4.68 -10.01 0.23
C GLN A 73 -4.10 -10.95 1.27
N VAL A 74 -4.61 -10.93 2.51
CA VAL A 74 -4.14 -11.81 3.58
C VAL A 74 -4.42 -13.28 3.27
N LYS A 75 -5.59 -13.58 2.69
CA LYS A 75 -5.92 -14.94 2.25
C LYS A 75 -4.93 -15.43 1.20
N ALA A 76 -4.71 -14.65 0.14
CA ALA A 76 -3.77 -14.99 -0.93
C ALA A 76 -2.33 -15.18 -0.42
N LEU A 77 -1.86 -14.32 0.49
CA LEU A 77 -0.54 -14.46 1.10
C LEU A 77 -0.41 -15.76 1.91
N ASN A 78 -1.41 -16.07 2.75
CA ASN A 78 -1.39 -17.30 3.54
C ASN A 78 -1.46 -18.57 2.65
N GLU A 79 -2.21 -18.54 1.55
CA GLU A 79 -2.23 -19.61 0.55
C GLU A 79 -0.88 -19.78 -0.15
N ALA A 80 -0.13 -18.70 -0.34
CA ALA A 80 1.24 -18.71 -0.85
C ALA A 80 2.30 -19.12 0.20
N GLY A 81 1.88 -19.45 1.43
CA GLY A 81 2.79 -19.83 2.53
C GLY A 81 3.41 -18.65 3.28
N ILE A 82 2.94 -17.41 3.02
CA ILE A 82 3.39 -16.20 3.69
C ILE A 82 2.43 -15.88 4.84
N HIS A 83 2.92 -15.96 6.07
CA HIS A 83 2.10 -15.65 7.22
C HIS A 83 1.78 -14.15 7.30
N ALA A 84 0.52 -13.81 7.06
CA ALA A 84 -0.03 -12.47 7.15
C ALA A 84 -1.30 -12.43 8.00
N ALA A 85 -1.59 -11.27 8.56
CA ALA A 85 -2.80 -11.00 9.33
C ALA A 85 -3.42 -9.65 8.90
N PHE A 86 -4.67 -9.41 9.32
CA PHE A 86 -5.29 -8.09 9.20
C PHE A 86 -5.88 -7.66 10.55
N ILE A 87 -5.94 -6.34 10.77
CA ILE A 87 -6.52 -5.71 11.95
C ILE A 87 -7.45 -4.59 11.48
N ASN A 88 -8.75 -4.82 11.58
CA ASN A 88 -9.78 -3.87 11.17
C ASN A 88 -11.01 -3.95 12.08
N SER A 89 -12.09 -3.25 11.75
CA SER A 89 -13.32 -3.20 12.54
C SER A 89 -14.17 -4.48 12.51
N SER A 90 -13.86 -5.43 11.62
CA SER A 90 -14.60 -6.70 11.57
C SER A 90 -14.15 -7.70 12.63
N LEU A 91 -13.03 -7.45 13.31
CA LEU A 91 -12.50 -8.32 14.37
C LEU A 91 -13.00 -7.87 15.73
N SER A 92 -13.27 -8.85 16.60
CA SER A 92 -13.50 -8.60 18.02
C SER A 92 -12.18 -8.23 18.73
N GLU A 93 -12.28 -7.57 19.90
CA GLU A 93 -11.09 -7.20 20.69
C GLU A 93 -10.23 -8.40 21.01
N SER A 94 -10.83 -9.53 21.40
CA SER A 94 -10.09 -10.76 21.68
C SER A 94 -9.35 -11.33 20.46
N GLN A 95 -9.90 -11.17 19.27
CA GLN A 95 -9.22 -11.56 18.02
C GLN A 95 -8.06 -10.64 17.71
N ILE A 96 -8.22 -9.32 17.96
CA ILE A 96 -7.15 -8.32 17.78
C ILE A 96 -6.00 -8.62 18.75
N SER A 97 -6.28 -8.76 20.04
CA SER A 97 -5.26 -9.07 21.06
C SER A 97 -4.50 -10.37 20.73
N LYS A 98 -5.22 -11.41 20.28
CA LYS A 98 -4.58 -12.65 19.83
C LYS A 98 -3.69 -12.44 18.60
N ALA A 99 -4.13 -11.65 17.62
CA ALA A 99 -3.33 -11.35 16.41
C ALA A 99 -2.06 -10.58 16.78
N LEU A 100 -2.16 -9.57 17.66
CA LEU A 100 -1.02 -8.78 18.13
C LEU A 100 -0.04 -9.63 18.95
N TYR A 101 -0.53 -10.50 19.83
CA TYR A 101 0.31 -11.43 20.58
C TYR A 101 1.10 -12.36 19.64
N LEU A 102 0.47 -12.93 18.63
CA LEU A 102 1.14 -13.78 17.64
C LEU A 102 2.13 -12.99 16.77
N ALA A 103 1.81 -11.73 16.47
CA ALA A 103 2.68 -10.84 15.73
C ALA A 103 3.94 -10.49 16.54
N ALA A 104 3.80 -10.19 17.83
CA ALA A 104 4.92 -9.96 18.74
C ALA A 104 5.83 -11.19 18.86
N GLY A 105 5.25 -12.40 18.76
CA GLY A 105 6.00 -13.66 18.69
C GLY A 105 6.63 -13.96 17.32
N GLY A 106 6.63 -13.01 16.35
CA GLY A 106 7.24 -13.19 15.03
C GLY A 106 6.46 -14.07 14.06
N ARG A 107 5.16 -14.33 14.34
CA ARG A 107 4.33 -15.21 13.49
C ARG A 107 4.05 -14.59 12.13
N TYR A 108 3.88 -13.28 12.06
CA TYR A 108 3.46 -12.58 10.84
C TYR A 108 4.58 -11.71 10.27
N LYS A 109 4.72 -11.76 8.97
CA LYS A 109 5.67 -10.93 8.21
C LYS A 109 5.01 -9.64 7.69
N ILE A 110 3.71 -9.73 7.39
CA ILE A 110 2.93 -8.62 6.87
C ILE A 110 1.63 -8.52 7.67
N ILE A 111 1.30 -7.31 8.12
CA ILE A 111 0.05 -7.03 8.84
C ILE A 111 -0.67 -5.89 8.13
N TYR A 112 -1.87 -6.16 7.63
CA TYR A 112 -2.76 -5.16 7.07
C TYR A 112 -3.56 -4.50 8.19
N VAL A 113 -3.60 -3.17 8.19
CA VAL A 113 -4.23 -2.39 9.26
C VAL A 113 -5.16 -1.34 8.67
N ALA A 114 -6.38 -1.25 9.20
CA ALA A 114 -7.27 -0.15 8.88
C ALA A 114 -6.77 1.14 9.56
N PRO A 115 -6.77 2.30 8.87
CA PRO A 115 -6.19 3.54 9.38
C PRO A 115 -6.79 3.97 10.73
N GLU A 116 -8.05 3.61 11.02
CA GLU A 116 -8.71 3.91 12.29
C GLU A 116 -8.11 3.16 13.49
N ARG A 117 -7.36 2.08 13.24
CA ARG A 117 -6.70 1.30 14.29
C ARG A 117 -5.35 1.83 14.72
N LEU A 118 -4.78 2.77 14.00
CA LEU A 118 -3.45 3.32 14.27
C LEU A 118 -3.40 4.11 15.60
N GLU A 119 -4.53 4.57 16.13
CA GLU A 119 -4.65 5.25 17.43
C GLU A 119 -5.03 4.31 18.58
N ASN A 120 -5.30 3.03 18.29
CA ASN A 120 -5.67 2.08 19.33
C ASN A 120 -4.46 1.84 20.25
N TYR A 121 -4.67 1.99 21.56
CA TYR A 121 -3.61 1.86 22.56
C TYR A 121 -2.87 0.51 22.47
N GLU A 122 -3.59 -0.58 22.36
CA GLU A 122 -3.01 -1.93 22.29
C GLU A 122 -2.15 -2.11 21.03
N PHE A 123 -2.61 -1.54 19.90
CA PHE A 123 -1.84 -1.55 18.64
C PHE A 123 -0.56 -0.69 18.74
N LEU A 124 -0.65 0.50 19.36
CA LEU A 124 0.52 1.37 19.58
C LEU A 124 1.54 0.73 20.51
N GLU A 125 1.11 0.08 21.60
CA GLU A 125 2.00 -0.65 22.49
C GLU A 125 2.70 -1.81 21.78
N PHE A 126 1.96 -2.57 20.98
CA PHE A 126 2.54 -3.60 20.13
C PHE A 126 3.59 -3.02 19.18
N ALA A 127 3.26 -1.94 18.46
CA ALA A 127 4.14 -1.32 17.47
C ALA A 127 5.45 -0.78 18.07
N ARG A 128 5.45 -0.42 19.37
CA ARG A 128 6.65 -0.01 20.11
C ARG A 128 7.56 -1.16 20.55
N GLN A 129 7.02 -2.38 20.62
CA GLN A 129 7.74 -3.56 21.13
C GLN A 129 8.36 -4.41 20.01
N VAL A 130 7.95 -4.19 18.78
CA VAL A 130 8.43 -4.96 17.62
C VAL A 130 9.24 -4.11 16.65
N GLU A 131 10.11 -4.76 15.90
CA GLU A 131 10.78 -4.09 14.77
C GLU A 131 9.82 -3.95 13.61
N ILE A 132 9.49 -2.71 13.23
CA ILE A 132 8.74 -2.38 12.01
C ILE A 132 9.73 -1.87 10.97
N SER A 133 10.01 -2.68 9.98
CA SER A 133 10.97 -2.32 8.92
C SER A 133 10.37 -1.45 7.84
N MET A 134 9.08 -1.60 7.58
CA MET A 134 8.40 -0.83 6.54
C MET A 134 6.95 -0.52 6.93
N VAL A 135 6.50 0.69 6.62
CA VAL A 135 5.09 1.10 6.61
C VAL A 135 4.69 1.39 5.16
N THR A 136 3.74 0.63 4.66
CA THR A 136 3.18 0.79 3.33
C THR A 136 1.82 1.47 3.43
N VAL A 137 1.62 2.53 2.66
CA VAL A 137 0.35 3.26 2.55
C VAL A 137 -0.29 2.90 1.21
N ASP A 138 -1.28 2.03 1.25
CA ASP A 138 -2.07 1.70 0.06
C ASP A 138 -3.17 2.75 -0.13
N GLU A 139 -3.57 2.98 -1.38
CA GLU A 139 -4.48 4.05 -1.80
C GLU A 139 -4.08 5.42 -1.19
N ALA A 140 -2.80 5.76 -1.31
CA ALA A 140 -2.20 6.94 -0.68
C ALA A 140 -2.86 8.27 -1.08
N HIS A 141 -3.61 8.31 -2.20
CA HIS A 141 -4.40 9.48 -2.58
C HIS A 141 -5.45 9.88 -1.52
N CYS A 142 -5.84 8.93 -0.65
CA CYS A 142 -6.76 9.20 0.47
C CYS A 142 -6.20 10.18 1.52
N ILE A 143 -4.90 10.47 1.52
CA ILE A 143 -4.29 11.44 2.45
C ILE A 143 -4.50 12.87 1.98
N SER A 144 -4.72 13.08 0.69
CA SER A 144 -4.80 14.41 0.08
C SER A 144 -6.22 14.98 0.13
N GLN A 145 -6.34 16.20 0.61
CA GLN A 145 -7.61 16.94 0.56
C GLN A 145 -8.03 17.30 -0.88
N TRP A 146 -7.10 17.28 -1.81
CA TRP A 146 -7.31 17.49 -3.24
C TRP A 146 -7.67 16.19 -3.97
N GLY A 147 -7.60 15.06 -3.29
CA GLY A 147 -7.99 13.75 -3.82
C GLY A 147 -9.51 13.56 -3.81
N GLN A 148 -10.01 12.67 -4.67
CA GLN A 148 -11.45 12.37 -4.76
C GLN A 148 -11.99 11.58 -3.56
N ASP A 149 -11.12 10.93 -2.77
CA ASP A 149 -11.50 10.08 -1.63
C ASP A 149 -10.66 10.43 -0.38
N PHE A 150 -10.69 11.71 0.01
CA PHE A 150 -9.98 12.16 1.21
C PHE A 150 -10.54 11.48 2.47
N ARG A 151 -9.62 10.93 3.29
CA ARG A 151 -9.95 10.27 4.56
C ARG A 151 -9.15 10.87 5.71
N PRO A 152 -9.80 11.56 6.66
CA PRO A 152 -9.11 12.17 7.81
C PRO A 152 -8.25 11.19 8.61
N SER A 153 -8.65 9.91 8.66
CA SER A 153 -7.88 8.86 9.32
C SER A 153 -6.50 8.60 8.72
N TYR A 154 -6.28 8.96 7.44
CA TYR A 154 -4.97 8.82 6.78
C TYR A 154 -3.94 9.83 7.29
N VAL A 155 -4.36 11.00 7.77
CA VAL A 155 -3.45 11.99 8.36
C VAL A 155 -2.74 11.43 9.60
N LYS A 156 -3.40 10.53 10.32
CA LYS A 156 -2.88 9.85 11.53
C LYS A 156 -1.70 8.91 11.24
N ILE A 157 -1.50 8.52 9.98
CA ILE A 157 -0.35 7.69 9.57
C ILE A 157 0.96 8.38 9.90
N VAL A 158 1.02 9.69 9.71
CA VAL A 158 2.23 10.49 9.97
C VAL A 158 2.61 10.43 11.45
N ASP A 159 1.63 10.62 12.33
CA ASP A 159 1.85 10.58 13.77
C ASP A 159 2.21 9.16 14.22
N PHE A 160 1.59 8.14 13.63
CA PHE A 160 1.95 6.76 13.88
C PHE A 160 3.44 6.50 13.53
N VAL A 161 3.88 6.85 12.33
CA VAL A 161 5.27 6.66 11.89
C VAL A 161 6.26 7.41 12.78
N LYS A 162 5.95 8.66 13.17
CA LYS A 162 6.81 9.48 14.06
C LYS A 162 6.95 8.91 15.46
N ASN A 163 5.95 8.18 15.95
CA ASN A 163 5.93 7.61 17.31
C ASN A 163 6.55 6.21 17.41
N LEU A 164 7.03 5.65 16.29
CA LEU A 164 7.76 4.38 16.29
C LEU A 164 9.19 4.56 16.86
N PRO A 165 9.74 3.54 17.54
CA PRO A 165 11.09 3.60 18.13
C PRO A 165 12.21 3.84 17.11
N GLY A 166 12.00 3.45 15.86
CA GLY A 166 12.88 3.68 14.72
C GLY A 166 12.07 4.07 13.50
N ARG A 167 12.62 4.92 12.65
CA ARG A 167 11.94 5.30 11.42
C ARG A 167 11.94 4.13 10.43
N PRO A 168 10.77 3.58 10.07
CA PRO A 168 10.68 2.56 9.05
C PRO A 168 10.83 3.17 7.65
N ILE A 169 11.04 2.34 6.65
CA ILE A 169 10.86 2.73 5.24
C ILE A 169 9.39 3.05 5.04
N VAL A 170 9.08 4.20 4.43
CA VAL A 170 7.70 4.56 4.08
C VAL A 170 7.49 4.39 2.58
N SER A 171 6.55 3.54 2.21
CA SER A 171 6.20 3.30 0.81
C SER A 171 4.73 3.63 0.57
N ALA A 172 4.46 4.50 -0.38
CA ALA A 172 3.11 4.97 -0.72
C ALA A 172 2.72 4.52 -2.11
N PHE A 173 1.52 3.98 -2.25
CA PHE A 173 1.00 3.43 -3.50
C PHE A 173 -0.38 4.02 -3.81
N THR A 174 -0.58 4.42 -5.06
CA THR A 174 -1.88 4.83 -5.57
C THR A 174 -2.05 4.49 -7.04
N ALA A 175 -3.29 4.34 -7.48
CA ALA A 175 -3.58 4.13 -8.89
C ALA A 175 -3.58 5.43 -9.68
N THR A 176 -3.98 6.54 -9.06
CA THR A 176 -4.18 7.84 -9.71
C THR A 176 -3.70 8.95 -8.79
N ALA A 177 -3.00 9.93 -9.34
CA ALA A 177 -2.68 11.17 -8.66
C ALA A 177 -2.43 12.28 -9.68
N THR A 178 -3.01 13.45 -9.48
CA THR A 178 -2.58 14.69 -10.13
C THR A 178 -1.23 15.14 -9.55
N GLU A 179 -0.57 16.11 -10.18
CA GLU A 179 0.66 16.69 -9.62
C GLU A 179 0.45 17.27 -8.23
N GLU A 180 -0.72 17.89 -7.97
CA GLU A 180 -1.06 18.44 -6.67
C GLU A 180 -1.20 17.33 -5.62
N VAL A 181 -1.95 16.27 -5.93
CA VAL A 181 -2.11 15.09 -5.05
C VAL A 181 -0.76 14.41 -4.79
N LYS A 182 0.08 14.27 -5.82
CA LYS A 182 1.44 13.71 -5.68
C LYS A 182 2.27 14.52 -4.67
N ASN A 183 2.30 15.84 -4.85
CA ASN A 183 3.07 16.73 -3.97
C ASN A 183 2.52 16.72 -2.54
N ASP A 184 1.20 16.67 -2.39
CA ASP A 184 0.54 16.59 -1.09
C ASP A 184 0.88 15.27 -0.37
N ILE A 185 0.89 14.13 -1.08
CA ILE A 185 1.33 12.84 -0.52
C ILE A 185 2.79 12.93 -0.04
N LEU A 186 3.71 13.45 -0.87
CA LEU A 186 5.13 13.58 -0.53
C LEU A 186 5.34 14.41 0.74
N CYS A 187 4.67 15.57 0.81
CA CYS A 187 4.78 16.48 1.94
C CYS A 187 4.12 15.92 3.20
N THR A 188 2.88 15.44 3.08
CA THR A 188 2.09 15.01 4.23
C THR A 188 2.67 13.75 4.87
N LEU A 189 3.10 12.74 4.08
CA LEU A 189 3.76 11.55 4.63
C LEU A 189 5.21 11.82 5.08
N ASN A 190 5.74 13.01 4.85
CA ASN A 190 7.12 13.38 5.17
C ASN A 190 8.12 12.33 4.64
N LEU A 191 7.99 12.00 3.34
CA LEU A 191 8.89 11.03 2.71
C LEU A 191 10.30 11.61 2.58
N GLU A 192 11.31 10.83 2.97
CA GLU A 192 12.72 11.24 2.95
C GLU A 192 13.43 10.71 1.71
N ASP A 193 13.96 11.60 0.87
CA ASP A 193 14.62 11.27 -0.42
C ASP A 193 13.87 10.20 -1.23
N PRO A 194 12.57 10.38 -1.48
CA PRO A 194 11.75 9.32 -2.02
C PRO A 194 12.09 9.03 -3.49
N LYS A 195 12.09 7.75 -3.84
CA LYS A 195 11.99 7.34 -5.23
C LYS A 195 10.55 7.51 -5.70
N VAL A 196 10.31 8.41 -6.65
CA VAL A 196 9.01 8.55 -7.30
C VAL A 196 9.00 7.72 -8.58
N VAL A 197 8.06 6.78 -8.68
CA VAL A 197 7.86 5.94 -9.87
C VAL A 197 6.45 6.16 -10.38
N ILE A 198 6.35 6.61 -11.63
CA ILE A 198 5.07 6.80 -12.32
C ILE A 198 5.09 5.89 -13.54
N THR A 199 4.21 4.90 -13.59
CA THR A 199 4.08 4.04 -14.78
C THR A 199 2.91 4.52 -15.63
N GLY A 200 3.04 4.33 -16.96
CA GLY A 200 2.05 4.80 -17.92
C GLY A 200 0.67 4.18 -17.71
N PHE A 201 -0.37 4.99 -17.93
CA PHE A 201 -1.76 4.56 -17.94
C PHE A 201 -2.17 3.93 -19.29
N ASP A 202 -1.24 3.90 -20.24
CA ASP A 202 -1.51 3.39 -21.59
C ASP A 202 -1.68 1.86 -21.57
N ARG A 203 -2.93 1.44 -21.67
CA ARG A 203 -3.30 0.03 -21.76
C ARG A 203 -3.44 -0.33 -23.24
N LYS A 204 -2.38 -0.81 -23.85
CA LYS A 204 -2.33 -1.19 -25.28
C LYS A 204 -3.43 -2.17 -25.72
N ASN A 205 -4.06 -2.86 -24.77
CA ASN A 205 -5.15 -3.81 -25.00
C ASN A 205 -6.56 -3.22 -24.73
N LEU A 206 -6.68 -1.94 -24.39
CA LEU A 206 -7.96 -1.26 -24.18
C LEU A 206 -8.07 -0.09 -25.14
N TYR A 207 -9.13 -0.11 -25.94
CA TYR A 207 -9.52 1.00 -26.82
C TYR A 207 -10.73 1.69 -26.24
N LEU A 208 -10.61 2.97 -25.87
CA LEU A 208 -11.72 3.81 -25.42
C LEU A 208 -12.13 4.76 -26.53
N SER A 209 -13.36 4.61 -27.03
CA SER A 209 -13.96 5.55 -27.98
C SER A 209 -15.02 6.39 -27.29
N LEU A 210 -14.85 7.71 -27.27
CA LEU A 210 -15.86 8.66 -26.81
C LEU A 210 -16.63 9.17 -28.02
N ILE A 211 -17.90 8.77 -28.12
CA ILE A 211 -18.83 9.27 -29.14
C ILE A 211 -19.69 10.35 -28.48
N HIS A 212 -19.51 11.61 -28.91
CA HIS A 212 -20.44 12.67 -28.57
C HIS A 212 -21.70 12.51 -29.43
N ILE A 213 -22.79 12.02 -28.81
CA ILE A 213 -24.13 12.09 -29.41
C ILE A 213 -24.69 13.45 -29.00
N SER A 214 -24.57 14.44 -29.89
CA SER A 214 -25.36 15.66 -29.73
C SER A 214 -26.84 15.32 -29.95
N GLU A 215 -27.66 15.58 -28.94
CA GLU A 215 -29.12 15.49 -29.10
C GLU A 215 -29.55 16.42 -30.23
N PRO A 216 -30.40 15.95 -31.18
CA PRO A 216 -30.94 16.82 -32.20
C PRO A 216 -31.80 17.90 -31.53
N THR A 217 -31.42 19.16 -31.69
CA THR A 217 -32.22 20.30 -31.25
C THR A 217 -33.62 20.15 -31.89
N ARG A 218 -34.66 19.90 -31.12
CA ARG A 218 -36.03 20.06 -31.57
C ARG A 218 -36.20 21.51 -31.97
N GLN A 219 -36.22 21.80 -33.25
CA GLN A 219 -36.78 23.03 -33.74
C GLN A 219 -38.27 23.04 -33.37
N ALA A 220 -38.65 24.00 -32.53
CA ALA A 220 -40.06 24.31 -32.31
C ALA A 220 -40.55 24.92 -33.64
N GLU A 221 -41.41 24.21 -34.33
CA GLU A 221 -42.21 24.80 -35.39
C GLU A 221 -43.27 25.68 -34.71
N ILE A 222 -43.33 26.93 -35.17
CA ILE A 222 -44.31 27.98 -34.82
C ILE A 222 -45.57 27.74 -35.64
#